data_6250dd5411a821972b5277a839f1409d
#
_entry.id   6250dd5411a821972b5277a839f1409d
#
_cell.length_a   1.000
_cell.length_b   1.000
_cell.length_c   1.000
_cell.angle_alpha   90.00
_cell.angle_beta   90.00
_cell.angle_gamma   90.00
#
_symmetry.space_group_name_H-M   'P 1'
#
loop_
_entity.id
_entity.type
_entity.pdbx_description
1 polymer ?
#
loop_
_entity_poly.entity_id
_entity_poly.type
_entity_poly.pdbx_seq_one_letter_code
_entity_poly.pdbx_strand_id
1 'polypeptide(L)'
;KPATTAFIDGRIRSRNHEEAGVEPTHAFLDRLNVHTMNGYDVRHHVVGLVAQHLKPGMWHKSAGDVGDGAFRRLAKKVDLELLARLAKSDCLGRHPGAFDCSAMDWFLERARALGVEHGAPPPVLLGRHLLKLGLTPGPDIGQILKTVYEQQLDGQVTTVEEATEAARALIGTES
;
A
#
# COMPACT_ATOMS: atom_id res chain seq x y z
N LYS A 1 -4.50 3.56 -20.53
CA LYS A 1 -4.89 2.33 -21.30
C LYS A 1 -4.49 2.39 -22.77
N PRO A 2 -4.70 3.47 -23.59
CA PRO A 2 -4.42 3.45 -25.04
C PRO A 2 -3.02 2.99 -25.40
N ALA A 3 -1.99 3.46 -24.70
CA ALA A 3 -0.59 3.13 -24.98
C ALA A 3 -0.24 1.65 -24.76
N THR A 4 -1.03 0.92 -23.98
CA THR A 4 -0.78 -0.50 -23.64
C THR A 4 -1.86 -1.43 -24.22
N THR A 5 -2.83 -0.87 -24.95
CA THR A 5 -3.93 -1.65 -25.52
C THR A 5 -3.49 -2.34 -26.82
N ALA A 6 -3.67 -3.66 -26.85
CA ALA A 6 -3.38 -4.49 -28.00
C ALA A 6 -4.45 -5.58 -28.18
N PHE A 7 -4.60 -6.06 -29.40
CA PHE A 7 -5.44 -7.23 -29.70
C PHE A 7 -4.58 -8.48 -29.54
N ILE A 8 -4.85 -9.28 -28.51
CA ILE A 8 -4.06 -10.47 -28.15
C ILE A 8 -5.03 -11.64 -27.94
N ASP A 9 -4.79 -12.76 -28.62
CA ASP A 9 -5.59 -13.99 -28.53
C ASP A 9 -7.10 -13.74 -28.72
N GLY A 10 -7.47 -12.98 -29.76
CA GLY A 10 -8.87 -12.69 -30.07
C GLY A 10 -9.56 -11.71 -29.11
N ARG A 11 -8.83 -11.04 -28.22
CA ARG A 11 -9.37 -10.09 -27.24
C ARG A 11 -8.55 -8.81 -27.14
N ILE A 12 -9.22 -7.70 -26.86
CA ILE A 12 -8.57 -6.44 -26.53
C ILE A 12 -8.04 -6.54 -25.09
N ARG A 13 -6.73 -6.34 -24.91
CA ARG A 13 -6.04 -6.37 -23.62
C ARG A 13 -5.21 -5.10 -23.44
N SER A 14 -5.10 -4.63 -22.20
CA SER A 14 -4.22 -3.52 -21.81
C SER A 14 -3.34 -4.00 -20.65
N ARG A 15 -2.24 -4.70 -20.97
CA ARG A 15 -1.32 -5.22 -19.96
C ARG A 15 -0.49 -4.08 -19.39
N ASN A 16 -0.20 -4.12 -18.09
CA ASN A 16 0.64 -3.17 -17.34
C ASN A 16 0.19 -1.70 -17.51
N HIS A 17 -1.12 -1.48 -17.72
CA HIS A 17 -1.65 -0.13 -17.88
C HIS A 17 -1.64 0.67 -16.57
N GLU A 18 -1.60 0.00 -15.43
CA GLU A 18 -1.46 0.57 -14.10
C GLU A 18 -0.09 1.25 -13.93
N GLU A 19 1.00 0.61 -14.33
CA GLU A 19 2.34 1.18 -14.29
C GLU A 19 2.52 2.25 -15.37
N ALA A 20 2.13 1.94 -16.59
CA ALA A 20 2.19 2.88 -17.71
C ALA A 20 1.28 4.10 -17.51
N GLY A 21 0.31 4.04 -16.59
CA GLY A 21 -0.56 5.15 -16.22
C GLY A 21 0.07 6.17 -15.29
N VAL A 22 1.17 5.83 -14.61
CA VAL A 22 1.80 6.70 -13.60
C VAL A 22 2.31 8.00 -14.20
N GLU A 23 3.13 7.93 -15.24
CA GLU A 23 3.72 9.11 -15.89
C GLU A 23 2.66 10.03 -16.52
N PRO A 24 1.67 9.54 -17.29
CA PRO A 24 0.58 10.38 -17.77
C PRO A 24 -0.24 11.02 -16.64
N THR A 25 -0.38 10.35 -15.49
CA THR A 25 -1.07 10.89 -14.31
C THR A 25 -0.28 12.06 -13.73
N HIS A 26 1.04 11.93 -13.58
CA HIS A 26 1.90 13.04 -13.17
C HIS A 26 1.77 14.23 -14.12
N ALA A 27 1.92 14.02 -15.42
CA ALA A 27 1.82 15.07 -16.42
C ALA A 27 0.44 15.75 -16.44
N PHE A 28 -0.64 15.00 -16.18
CA PHE A 28 -1.99 15.56 -16.08
C PHE A 28 -2.15 16.44 -14.84
N LEU A 29 -1.69 15.97 -13.68
CA LEU A 29 -1.75 16.72 -12.42
C LEU A 29 -0.86 17.97 -12.45
N ASP A 30 0.30 17.91 -13.11
CA ASP A 30 1.19 19.06 -13.34
C ASP A 30 0.49 20.14 -14.17
N ARG A 31 -0.18 19.76 -15.27
CA ARG A 31 -0.93 20.71 -16.09
C ARG A 31 -2.06 21.40 -15.34
N LEU A 32 -2.67 20.71 -14.37
CA LEU A 32 -3.72 21.26 -13.52
C LEU A 32 -3.17 21.98 -12.29
N ASN A 33 -1.84 21.96 -12.08
CA ASN A 33 -1.16 22.45 -10.87
C ASN A 33 -1.76 21.87 -9.58
N VAL A 34 -2.09 20.56 -9.61
CA VAL A 34 -2.66 19.86 -8.46
C VAL A 34 -1.53 19.15 -7.70
N HIS A 35 -1.32 19.59 -6.47
CA HIS A 35 -0.34 19.00 -5.55
C HIS A 35 -1.02 18.62 -4.23
N THR A 36 -1.18 19.59 -3.34
CA THR A 36 -1.78 19.43 -2.01
C THR A 36 -3.04 20.28 -1.89
N MET A 37 -4.10 19.74 -1.31
CA MET A 37 -5.33 20.47 -1.00
C MET A 37 -5.65 20.33 0.48
N ASN A 38 -5.73 21.46 1.20
CA ASN A 38 -6.02 21.48 2.64
C ASN A 38 -5.12 20.54 3.47
N GLY A 39 -3.82 20.45 3.13
CA GLY A 39 -2.86 19.57 3.79
C GLY A 39 -2.86 18.11 3.31
N TYR A 40 -3.79 17.73 2.43
CA TYR A 40 -3.88 16.41 1.85
C TYR A 40 -3.08 16.33 0.54
N ASP A 41 -2.10 15.42 0.44
CA ASP A 41 -1.29 15.22 -0.75
C ASP A 41 -2.09 14.47 -1.84
N VAL A 42 -2.89 15.23 -2.58
CA VAL A 42 -3.74 14.71 -3.66
C VAL A 42 -2.91 13.99 -4.71
N ARG A 43 -1.74 14.57 -5.06
CA ARG A 43 -0.86 14.02 -6.09
C ARG A 43 -0.39 12.62 -5.75
N HIS A 44 0.17 12.45 -4.54
CA HIS A 44 0.62 11.14 -4.06
C HIS A 44 -0.51 10.10 -4.08
N HIS A 45 -1.68 10.48 -3.56
CA HIS A 45 -2.83 9.57 -3.50
C HIS A 45 -3.36 9.18 -4.88
N VAL A 46 -3.52 10.13 -5.81
CA VAL A 46 -4.03 9.83 -7.17
C VAL A 46 -3.07 8.92 -7.92
N VAL A 47 -1.77 9.19 -7.85
CA VAL A 47 -0.73 8.35 -8.48
C VAL A 47 -0.72 6.94 -7.86
N GLY A 48 -0.80 6.85 -6.53
CA GLY A 48 -0.88 5.58 -5.83
C GLY A 48 -2.11 4.76 -6.22
N LEU A 49 -3.27 5.41 -6.33
CA LEU A 49 -4.52 4.77 -6.78
C LEU A 49 -4.38 4.21 -8.19
N VAL A 50 -3.84 4.99 -9.13
CA VAL A 50 -3.62 4.55 -10.53
C VAL A 50 -2.67 3.34 -10.57
N ALA A 51 -1.56 3.40 -9.84
CA ALA A 51 -0.55 2.34 -9.82
C ALA A 51 -1.05 1.03 -9.18
N GLN A 52 -2.05 1.08 -8.29
CA GLN A 52 -2.45 -0.07 -7.48
C GLN A 52 -3.86 -0.60 -7.78
N HIS A 53 -4.63 0.02 -8.68
CA HIS A 53 -6.08 -0.26 -8.84
C HIS A 53 -6.42 -1.70 -9.26
N LEU A 54 -5.48 -2.44 -9.83
CA LEU A 54 -5.70 -3.85 -10.17
C LEU A 54 -5.55 -4.81 -8.98
N LYS A 55 -4.88 -4.38 -7.90
CA LYS A 55 -4.58 -5.25 -6.74
C LYS A 55 -5.81 -5.88 -6.10
N PRO A 56 -6.94 -5.20 -5.88
CA PRO A 56 -8.12 -5.84 -5.29
C PRO A 56 -8.56 -7.08 -6.05
N GLY A 57 -8.67 -6.98 -7.38
CA GLY A 57 -9.07 -8.11 -8.22
C GLY A 57 -8.00 -9.20 -8.35
N MET A 58 -6.71 -8.82 -8.38
CA MET A 58 -5.60 -9.77 -8.42
C MET A 58 -5.49 -10.56 -7.12
N TRP A 59 -5.55 -9.88 -5.99
CA TRP A 59 -5.41 -10.49 -4.66
C TRP A 59 -6.60 -11.39 -4.31
N HIS A 60 -7.81 -11.05 -4.74
CA HIS A 60 -8.97 -11.92 -4.54
C HIS A 60 -8.80 -13.29 -5.22
N LYS A 61 -8.18 -13.33 -6.41
CA LYS A 61 -7.91 -14.58 -7.13
C LYS A 61 -6.94 -15.51 -6.41
N SER A 62 -6.03 -14.93 -5.61
CA SER A 62 -5.03 -15.63 -4.79
C SER A 62 -5.22 -15.34 -3.30
N ALA A 63 -6.48 -15.22 -2.85
CA ALA A 63 -6.80 -14.77 -1.48
C ALA A 63 -6.18 -15.64 -0.39
N GLY A 64 -5.97 -16.93 -0.63
CA GLY A 64 -5.29 -17.84 0.30
C GLY A 64 -3.81 -17.54 0.49
N ASP A 65 -3.16 -16.88 -0.47
CA ASP A 65 -1.72 -16.60 -0.47
C ASP A 65 -1.39 -15.17 -0.01
N VAL A 66 -2.40 -14.29 0.10
CA VAL A 66 -2.21 -12.89 0.46
C VAL A 66 -2.34 -12.70 1.98
N GLY A 67 -1.21 -12.59 2.65
CA GLY A 67 -1.14 -12.38 4.10
C GLY A 67 -1.46 -10.95 4.52
N ASP A 68 -1.72 -10.76 5.82
CA ASP A 68 -2.06 -9.48 6.45
C ASP A 68 -0.98 -8.41 6.26
N GLY A 69 0.30 -8.82 6.27
CA GLY A 69 1.43 -7.93 6.02
C GLY A 69 1.38 -7.26 4.64
N ALA A 70 0.85 -7.94 3.63
CA ALA A 70 0.68 -7.35 2.30
C ALA A 70 -0.32 -6.18 2.33
N PHE A 71 -1.46 -6.32 3.03
CA PHE A 71 -2.44 -5.25 3.21
C PHE A 71 -1.84 -4.07 3.98
N ARG A 72 -1.14 -4.32 5.09
CA ARG A 72 -0.49 -3.28 5.88
C ARG A 72 0.57 -2.52 5.07
N ARG A 73 1.37 -3.23 4.24
CA ARG A 73 2.35 -2.60 3.33
C ARG A 73 1.69 -1.79 2.21
N LEU A 74 0.58 -2.27 1.68
CA LEU A 74 -0.16 -1.52 0.67
C LEU A 74 -0.78 -0.25 1.26
N ALA A 75 -1.28 -0.31 2.48
CA ALA A 75 -1.82 0.84 3.21
C ALA A 75 -0.79 1.95 3.52
N LYS A 76 0.52 1.64 3.45
CA LYS A 76 1.58 2.68 3.47
C LYS A 76 1.63 3.51 2.20
N LYS A 77 1.10 2.99 1.09
CA LYS A 77 1.23 3.57 -0.24
C LYS A 77 -0.04 4.26 -0.72
N VAL A 78 -1.20 3.79 -0.24
CA VAL A 78 -2.50 4.25 -0.74
C VAL A 78 -3.58 3.97 0.29
N ASP A 79 -4.60 4.83 0.36
CA ASP A 79 -5.84 4.57 1.10
C ASP A 79 -6.58 3.39 0.46
N LEU A 80 -6.81 2.32 1.23
CA LEU A 80 -7.37 1.07 0.71
C LEU A 80 -8.86 1.16 0.45
N GLU A 81 -9.59 2.04 1.16
CA GLU A 81 -11.00 2.29 0.87
C GLU A 81 -11.15 3.02 -0.47
N LEU A 82 -10.35 4.07 -0.72
CA LEU A 82 -10.35 4.75 -2.02
C LEU A 82 -9.91 3.81 -3.14
N LEU A 83 -8.94 2.94 -2.88
CA LEU A 83 -8.49 1.93 -3.84
C LEU A 83 -9.60 0.94 -4.21
N ALA A 84 -10.33 0.43 -3.22
CA ALA A 84 -11.48 -0.46 -3.44
C ALA A 84 -12.57 0.24 -4.26
N ARG A 85 -12.88 1.50 -3.93
CA ARG A 85 -13.87 2.31 -4.68
C ARG A 85 -13.47 2.54 -6.14
N LEU A 86 -12.20 2.90 -6.39
CA LEU A 86 -11.68 3.08 -7.74
C LEU A 86 -11.72 1.78 -8.54
N ALA A 87 -11.24 0.68 -7.95
CA ALA A 87 -11.25 -0.64 -8.58
C ALA A 87 -12.68 -1.12 -8.86
N LYS A 88 -13.65 -0.84 -7.97
CA LYS A 88 -15.05 -1.15 -8.17
C LYS A 88 -15.66 -0.34 -9.32
N SER A 89 -15.31 0.95 -9.42
CA SER A 89 -15.72 1.80 -10.54
C SER A 89 -15.16 1.32 -11.87
N ASP A 90 -13.87 0.92 -11.92
CA ASP A 90 -13.27 0.31 -13.15
C ASP A 90 -13.95 -1.02 -13.50
N CYS A 91 -14.31 -1.84 -12.51
CA CYS A 91 -15.03 -3.10 -12.71
C CYS A 91 -16.42 -2.85 -13.31
N LEU A 92 -17.21 -1.96 -12.72
CA LEU A 92 -18.57 -1.62 -13.16
C LEU A 92 -18.59 -0.90 -14.51
N GLY A 93 -17.53 -0.16 -14.86
CA GLY A 93 -17.38 0.54 -16.13
C GLY A 93 -17.04 -0.35 -17.32
N ARG A 94 -16.82 -1.65 -17.13
CA ARG A 94 -16.58 -2.60 -18.22
C ARG A 94 -17.90 -2.91 -18.92
N HIS A 95 -17.96 -2.67 -20.21
CA HIS A 95 -19.19 -2.84 -21.00
C HIS A 95 -19.07 -3.98 -22.02
N PRO A 96 -20.21 -4.64 -22.45
CA PRO A 96 -21.52 -4.72 -21.83
C PRO A 96 -21.67 -6.02 -21.00
N GLY A 97 -22.21 -5.94 -19.81
CA GLY A 97 -22.56 -7.12 -19.01
C GLY A 97 -22.57 -6.86 -17.50
N ALA A 98 -23.20 -7.74 -16.74
CA ALA A 98 -23.07 -7.76 -15.30
C ALA A 98 -21.70 -8.38 -14.94
N PHE A 99 -20.79 -7.59 -14.38
CA PHE A 99 -19.52 -8.09 -13.87
C PHE A 99 -19.65 -8.38 -12.38
N ASP A 100 -19.07 -9.49 -11.97
CA ASP A 100 -18.87 -9.75 -10.54
C ASP A 100 -17.73 -8.85 -10.03
N CYS A 101 -18.11 -7.91 -9.19
CA CYS A 101 -17.18 -6.97 -8.54
C CYS A 101 -17.02 -7.27 -7.03
N SER A 102 -17.40 -8.46 -6.57
CA SER A 102 -17.29 -8.91 -5.17
C SER A 102 -15.84 -8.90 -4.64
N ALA A 103 -14.87 -9.04 -5.53
CA ALA A 103 -13.45 -8.93 -5.20
C ALA A 103 -13.09 -7.62 -4.47
N MET A 104 -13.77 -6.51 -4.83
CA MET A 104 -13.52 -5.20 -4.23
C MET A 104 -14.17 -5.08 -2.86
N ASP A 105 -15.30 -5.71 -2.66
CA ASP A 105 -15.99 -5.79 -1.37
C ASP A 105 -15.18 -6.67 -0.41
N TRP A 106 -14.75 -7.85 -0.83
CA TRP A 106 -13.83 -8.71 -0.07
C TRP A 106 -12.54 -7.97 0.34
N PHE A 107 -11.93 -7.24 -0.60
CA PHE A 107 -10.71 -6.48 -0.33
C PHE A 107 -10.93 -5.42 0.76
N LEU A 108 -12.03 -4.68 0.69
CA LEU A 108 -12.35 -3.64 1.66
C LEU A 108 -12.70 -4.21 3.03
N GLU A 109 -13.47 -5.32 3.07
CA GLU A 109 -13.78 -6.02 4.31
C GLU A 109 -12.50 -6.51 5.01
N ARG A 110 -11.55 -7.07 4.25
CA ARG A 110 -10.26 -7.49 4.79
C ARG A 110 -9.44 -6.32 5.32
N ALA A 111 -9.37 -5.20 4.58
CA ALA A 111 -8.68 -3.99 5.02
C ALA A 111 -9.27 -3.44 6.33
N ARG A 112 -10.60 -3.42 6.47
CA ARG A 112 -11.31 -2.99 7.68
C ARG A 112 -11.08 -3.95 8.85
N ALA A 113 -11.12 -5.25 8.62
CA ALA A 113 -10.83 -6.25 9.65
C ALA A 113 -9.40 -6.09 10.22
N LEU A 114 -8.47 -5.56 9.43
CA LEU A 114 -7.09 -5.28 9.83
C LEU A 114 -6.90 -3.84 10.37
N GLY A 115 -7.92 -2.98 10.29
CA GLY A 115 -7.87 -1.56 10.70
C GLY A 115 -6.91 -0.73 9.84
N VAL A 116 -6.78 -1.06 8.55
CA VAL A 116 -5.83 -0.40 7.64
C VAL A 116 -6.48 0.22 6.40
N GLU A 117 -7.78 0.38 6.41
CA GLU A 117 -8.54 0.94 5.29
C GLU A 117 -8.10 2.37 4.92
N HIS A 118 -7.66 3.16 5.90
CA HIS A 118 -7.23 4.55 5.72
C HIS A 118 -5.73 4.78 5.88
N GLY A 119 -4.95 3.74 6.17
CA GLY A 119 -3.51 3.86 6.32
C GLY A 119 -2.89 2.70 7.07
N ALA A 120 -1.57 2.61 7.01
CA ALA A 120 -0.82 1.60 7.75
C ALA A 120 -0.82 1.91 9.26
N PRO A 121 -0.69 0.88 10.12
CA PRO A 121 -0.61 1.10 11.56
C PRO A 121 0.61 1.97 11.87
N PRO A 122 0.50 2.92 12.84
CA PRO A 122 1.65 3.72 13.24
C PRO A 122 2.74 2.83 13.86
N PRO A 123 4.04 3.19 13.70
CA PRO A 123 5.13 2.44 14.31
C PRO A 123 5.00 2.43 15.84
N VAL A 124 5.07 1.26 16.45
CA VAL A 124 5.10 1.13 17.93
C VAL A 124 6.47 1.48 18.49
N LEU A 125 7.56 1.18 17.77
CA LEU A 125 8.91 1.59 18.13
C LEU A 125 9.22 2.98 17.55
N LEU A 126 9.71 3.87 18.39
CA LEU A 126 10.10 5.24 18.00
C LEU A 126 11.55 5.50 18.39
N GLY A 127 12.20 6.47 17.75
CA GLY A 127 13.59 6.83 18.00
C GLY A 127 13.91 7.08 19.50
N ARG A 128 12.98 7.71 20.24
CA ARG A 128 13.11 7.92 21.68
C ARG A 128 13.29 6.64 22.50
N HIS A 129 12.76 5.51 22.02
CA HIS A 129 12.93 4.22 22.70
C HIS A 129 14.35 3.69 22.49
N LEU A 130 14.92 3.86 21.30
CA LEU A 130 16.30 3.46 20.99
C LEU A 130 17.33 4.34 21.71
N LEU A 131 17.06 5.65 21.86
CA LEU A 131 17.91 6.54 22.67
C LEU A 131 17.96 6.10 24.16
N LYS A 132 16.82 5.63 24.70
CA LYS A 132 16.76 5.07 26.06
C LYS A 132 17.55 3.76 26.19
N LEU A 133 17.77 3.03 25.11
CA LEU A 133 18.61 1.84 25.05
C LEU A 133 20.11 2.17 24.93
N GLY A 134 20.47 3.46 24.88
CA GLY A 134 21.85 3.91 24.83
C GLY A 134 22.40 4.16 23.41
N LEU A 135 21.57 4.04 22.37
CA LEU A 135 22.02 4.41 21.02
C LEU A 135 22.19 5.92 20.90
N THR A 136 23.21 6.33 20.16
CA THR A 136 23.41 7.72 19.75
C THR A 136 22.64 8.02 18.47
N PRO A 137 22.19 9.28 18.27
CA PRO A 137 21.57 9.68 16.99
C PRO A 137 22.48 9.37 15.80
N GLY A 138 21.98 8.61 14.83
CA GLY A 138 22.75 8.18 13.67
C GLY A 138 21.93 7.33 12.70
N PRO A 139 22.53 6.87 11.59
CA PRO A 139 21.85 6.04 10.58
C PRO A 139 21.33 4.72 11.13
N ASP A 140 22.01 4.15 12.12
CA ASP A 140 21.67 2.84 12.73
C ASP A 140 20.28 2.88 13.38
N ILE A 141 19.90 4.01 14.01
CA ILE A 141 18.55 4.23 14.54
C ILE A 141 17.52 4.05 13.43
N GLY A 142 17.76 4.67 12.25
CA GLY A 142 16.86 4.58 11.11
C GLY A 142 16.70 3.15 10.59
N GLN A 143 17.80 2.41 10.53
CA GLN A 143 17.81 1.03 10.06
C GLN A 143 17.05 0.11 11.03
N ILE A 144 17.32 0.21 12.34
CA ILE A 144 16.62 -0.58 13.37
C ILE A 144 15.12 -0.28 13.36
N LEU A 145 14.73 1.01 13.32
CA LEU A 145 13.31 1.40 13.26
C LEU A 145 12.63 0.80 12.04
N LYS A 146 13.27 0.84 10.88
CA LYS A 146 12.75 0.26 9.63
C LYS A 146 12.58 -1.24 9.74
N THR A 147 13.58 -1.94 10.25
CA THR A 147 13.56 -3.42 10.40
C THR A 147 12.45 -3.86 11.36
N VAL A 148 12.34 -3.22 12.53
CA VAL A 148 11.29 -3.55 13.51
C VAL A 148 9.90 -3.18 12.99
N TYR A 149 9.78 -2.09 12.22
CA TYR A 149 8.51 -1.75 11.60
C TYR A 149 8.06 -2.78 10.54
N GLU A 150 8.98 -3.35 9.76
CA GLU A 150 8.63 -4.44 8.84
C GLU A 150 8.16 -5.69 9.61
N GLN A 151 8.76 -6.01 10.75
CA GLN A 151 8.30 -7.09 11.66
C GLN A 151 6.90 -6.79 12.22
N GLN A 152 6.62 -5.52 12.56
CA GLN A 152 5.27 -5.07 12.96
C GLN A 152 4.25 -5.26 11.84
N LEU A 153 4.60 -4.91 10.61
CA LEU A 153 3.71 -5.10 9.45
C LEU A 153 3.41 -6.59 9.20
N ASP A 154 4.36 -7.49 9.48
CA ASP A 154 4.15 -8.94 9.42
C ASP A 154 3.40 -9.51 10.63
N GLY A 155 3.14 -8.69 11.65
CA GLY A 155 2.43 -9.10 12.86
C GLY A 155 3.31 -9.88 13.86
N GLN A 156 4.63 -9.89 13.67
CA GLN A 156 5.59 -10.52 14.58
C GLN A 156 5.82 -9.67 15.84
N VAL A 157 5.58 -8.38 15.73
CA VAL A 157 5.70 -7.38 16.79
C VAL A 157 4.41 -6.57 16.84
N THR A 158 3.79 -6.51 18.02
CA THR A 158 2.50 -5.83 18.20
C THR A 158 2.52 -4.79 19.32
N THR A 159 3.45 -4.90 20.26
CA THR A 159 3.59 -4.01 21.42
C THR A 159 4.94 -3.28 21.43
N VAL A 160 5.02 -2.22 22.23
CA VAL A 160 6.27 -1.45 22.42
C VAL A 160 7.34 -2.33 23.08
N GLU A 161 6.94 -3.22 23.99
CA GLU A 161 7.80 -4.15 24.69
C GLU A 161 8.45 -5.15 23.72
N GLU A 162 7.65 -5.81 22.88
CA GLU A 162 8.13 -6.73 21.85
C GLU A 162 9.05 -6.01 20.85
N ALA A 163 8.68 -4.80 20.44
CA ALA A 163 9.48 -3.98 19.54
C ALA A 163 10.82 -3.57 20.13
N THR A 164 10.84 -3.27 21.44
CA THR A 164 12.06 -2.92 22.16
C THR A 164 13.00 -4.14 22.29
N GLU A 165 12.44 -5.31 22.52
CA GLU A 165 13.23 -6.55 22.58
C GLU A 165 13.80 -6.93 21.20
N ALA A 166 12.99 -6.83 20.15
CA ALA A 166 13.46 -7.01 18.77
C ALA A 166 14.60 -6.05 18.42
N ALA A 167 14.50 -4.78 18.87
CA ALA A 167 15.55 -3.80 18.67
C ALA A 167 16.84 -4.16 19.43
N ARG A 168 16.75 -4.65 20.67
CA ARG A 168 17.92 -5.11 21.44
C ARG A 168 18.66 -6.25 20.75
N ALA A 169 17.91 -7.21 20.19
CA ALA A 169 18.52 -8.31 19.45
C ALA A 169 19.32 -7.81 18.24
N LEU A 170 18.80 -6.80 17.52
CA LEU A 170 19.53 -6.18 16.39
C LEU A 170 20.79 -5.45 16.82
N ILE A 171 20.76 -4.72 17.94
CA ILE A 171 21.92 -4.00 18.49
C ILE A 171 23.02 -4.99 18.90
N GLY A 172 22.65 -6.12 19.53
CA GLY A 172 23.60 -7.14 19.99
C GLY A 172 24.26 -7.95 18.88
N THR A 173 23.74 -7.94 17.66
CA THR A 173 24.34 -8.66 16.52
C THR A 173 25.37 -7.83 15.74
N GLU A 174 25.45 -6.52 15.97
CA GLU A 174 26.41 -5.61 15.31
C GLU A 174 27.65 -5.31 16.17
N SER A 175 27.78 -5.93 17.34
CA SER A 175 28.94 -5.84 18.26
C SER A 175 29.83 -7.06 18.12
#